data_3baa648012362954ec996cfeec7da4f7
#
_entry.id   3baa648012362954ec996cfeec7da4f7
#
_cell.length_a   1.000
_cell.length_b   1.000
_cell.length_c   1.000
_cell.angle_alpha   90.00
_cell.angle_beta   90.00
_cell.angle_gamma   90.00
#
_symmetry.space_group_name_H-M   'P 1'
#
loop_
_entity.id
_entity.type
_entity.pdbx_description
1 polymer ?
#
loop_
_entity_poly.entity_id
_entity_poly.type
_entity_poly.pdbx_seq_one_letter_code
_entity_poly.pdbx_strand_id
1 'polypeptide(L)'
;MISCENIHEVFKKNGIEYFTGVPDSILKEWINYVVDNEDKIVHRIAANEGAAIGHVVGYYLSTDKVGVVYMQNSGLGNAVNPLTSLADSDVFGIPMLLMIGWRGEPGKNDAPQHKKMGKVMLPLLDVLGIPYEILNDEDMSEQIKNAKEKAKKEDTPVALIVKKGFFSGYIAKKKEGDILGLCREEAIHTVVDTFNGDEIVVATTGKISRELSEYRQARGQKHDKDFYVVGSMGHACAIAMEIACQRPEKKVYLFDGDGALMMHTGTMATIGYYAPENLFHI
;
A
#
# COMPACT_ATOMS: atom_id res chain seq x y z
N MET A 1 -20.63 -2.55 11.78
CA MET A 1 -19.17 -2.41 12.00
C MET A 1 -18.67 -3.56 12.85
N ILE A 2 -17.60 -4.21 12.44
CA ILE A 2 -17.04 -5.42 13.05
C ILE A 2 -15.78 -5.06 13.84
N SER A 3 -15.62 -5.65 15.04
CA SER A 3 -14.35 -5.51 15.76
C SER A 3 -13.25 -6.37 15.13
N CYS A 4 -12.00 -5.94 15.27
CA CYS A 4 -10.85 -6.67 14.75
C CYS A 4 -10.69 -8.04 15.42
N GLU A 5 -11.06 -8.16 16.69
CA GLU A 5 -11.09 -9.42 17.43
C GLU A 5 -12.07 -10.41 16.80
N ASN A 6 -13.27 -9.94 16.44
CA ASN A 6 -14.30 -10.80 15.87
C ASN A 6 -13.89 -11.39 14.52
N ILE A 7 -13.37 -10.57 13.62
CA ILE A 7 -12.89 -11.07 12.32
C ILE A 7 -11.67 -11.98 12.49
N HIS A 8 -10.76 -11.67 13.43
CA HIS A 8 -9.63 -12.55 13.75
C HIS A 8 -10.08 -13.92 14.21
N GLU A 9 -11.07 -14.00 15.11
CA GLU A 9 -11.62 -15.28 15.56
C GLU A 9 -12.27 -16.06 14.41
N VAL A 10 -12.91 -15.38 13.46
CA VAL A 10 -13.44 -16.04 12.25
C VAL A 10 -12.33 -16.60 11.39
N PHE A 11 -11.26 -15.84 11.13
CA PHE A 11 -10.09 -16.34 10.40
C PHE A 11 -9.48 -17.55 11.09
N LYS A 12 -9.26 -17.46 12.41
CA LYS A 12 -8.69 -18.54 13.23
C LYS A 12 -9.56 -19.82 13.21
N LYS A 13 -10.88 -19.70 13.37
CA LYS A 13 -11.81 -20.83 13.26
C LYS A 13 -11.76 -21.51 11.90
N ASN A 14 -11.41 -20.77 10.87
CA ASN A 14 -11.19 -21.30 9.52
C ASN A 14 -9.75 -21.77 9.27
N GLY A 15 -8.87 -21.78 10.27
CA GLY A 15 -7.47 -22.19 10.13
C GLY A 15 -6.63 -21.23 9.29
N ILE A 16 -7.00 -19.93 9.25
CA ILE A 16 -6.28 -18.85 8.57
C ILE A 16 -5.51 -18.08 9.65
N GLU A 17 -4.19 -18.20 9.64
CA GLU A 17 -3.31 -17.69 10.70
C GLU A 17 -2.19 -16.79 10.16
N TYR A 18 -2.01 -16.72 8.83
CA TYR A 18 -0.96 -15.96 8.18
C TYR A 18 -1.50 -14.76 7.41
N PHE A 19 -0.94 -13.59 7.68
CA PHE A 19 -1.32 -12.33 7.07
C PHE A 19 -0.09 -11.58 6.57
N THR A 20 -0.15 -11.07 5.35
CA THR A 20 0.90 -10.23 4.78
C THR A 20 0.29 -9.19 3.86
N GLY A 21 1.00 -8.12 3.59
CA GLY A 21 0.50 -7.10 2.67
C GLY A 21 1.16 -5.74 2.85
N VAL A 22 0.60 -4.76 2.16
CA VAL A 22 0.99 -3.35 2.25
C VAL A 22 -0.09 -2.60 3.03
N PRO A 23 0.29 -1.81 4.05
CA PRO A 23 -0.67 -1.05 4.87
C PRO A 23 -1.57 -0.13 4.04
N ASP A 24 -2.86 -0.16 4.34
CA ASP A 24 -3.90 0.66 3.70
C ASP A 24 -4.76 1.40 4.74
N SER A 25 -5.25 2.57 4.35
CA SER A 25 -6.07 3.42 5.23
C SER A 25 -7.50 2.90 5.49
N ILE A 26 -8.07 2.08 4.60
CA ILE A 26 -9.38 1.41 4.82
C ILE A 26 -9.22 0.27 5.83
N LEU A 27 -8.07 -0.41 5.79
CA LEU A 27 -7.75 -1.54 6.64
C LEU A 27 -6.95 -1.15 7.89
N LYS A 28 -6.82 0.14 8.18
CA LYS A 28 -5.96 0.69 9.24
C LYS A 28 -6.22 0.03 10.61
N GLU A 29 -7.47 -0.12 10.99
CA GLU A 29 -7.85 -0.72 12.27
C GLU A 29 -7.39 -2.16 12.36
N TRP A 30 -7.62 -2.94 11.30
CA TRP A 30 -7.17 -4.32 11.18
C TRP A 30 -5.65 -4.44 11.24
N ILE A 31 -4.94 -3.63 10.47
CA ILE A 31 -3.47 -3.66 10.42
C ILE A 31 -2.88 -3.30 11.79
N ASN A 32 -3.40 -2.27 12.45
CA ASN A 32 -2.98 -1.92 13.80
C ASN A 32 -3.20 -3.07 14.79
N TYR A 33 -4.37 -3.73 14.71
CA TYR A 33 -4.68 -4.88 15.53
C TYR A 33 -3.70 -6.03 15.30
N VAL A 34 -3.41 -6.36 14.05
CA VAL A 34 -2.48 -7.44 13.70
C VAL A 34 -1.07 -7.15 14.19
N VAL A 35 -0.57 -5.92 13.99
CA VAL A 35 0.76 -5.48 14.47
C VAL A 35 0.85 -5.51 15.99
N ASP A 36 -0.21 -5.14 16.71
CA ASP A 36 -0.25 -5.16 18.18
C ASP A 36 -0.37 -6.57 18.77
N ASN A 37 -0.67 -7.58 17.94
CA ASN A 37 -0.85 -8.98 18.32
C ASN A 37 0.07 -9.96 17.55
N GLU A 38 1.24 -9.49 17.12
CA GLU A 38 2.24 -10.32 16.42
C GLU A 38 2.77 -11.50 17.25
N ASP A 39 2.54 -11.50 18.55
CA ASP A 39 2.77 -12.65 19.44
C ASP A 39 1.79 -13.82 19.20
N LYS A 40 0.63 -13.55 18.58
CA LYS A 40 -0.45 -14.52 18.34
C LYS A 40 -0.81 -14.71 16.87
N ILE A 41 -0.40 -13.76 16.02
CA ILE A 41 -0.74 -13.71 14.60
C ILE A 41 0.55 -13.73 13.79
N VAL A 42 0.68 -14.67 12.87
CA VAL A 42 1.84 -14.68 11.98
C VAL A 42 1.66 -13.61 10.92
N HIS A 43 2.40 -12.53 11.08
CA HIS A 43 2.29 -11.34 10.24
C HIS A 43 3.62 -10.95 9.58
N ARG A 44 3.55 -10.50 8.33
CA ARG A 44 4.68 -9.93 7.59
C ARG A 44 4.23 -8.71 6.82
N ILE A 45 4.83 -7.55 7.06
CA ILE A 45 4.64 -6.38 6.19
C ILE A 45 5.50 -6.60 4.94
N ALA A 46 4.90 -6.48 3.77
CA ALA A 46 5.59 -6.62 2.50
C ALA A 46 6.05 -5.26 1.97
N ALA A 47 7.15 -5.26 1.21
CA ALA A 47 7.65 -4.04 0.56
C ALA A 47 6.68 -3.52 -0.51
N ASN A 48 6.03 -4.44 -1.25
CA ASN A 48 4.98 -4.15 -2.23
C ASN A 48 4.00 -5.32 -2.33
N GLU A 49 2.90 -5.12 -3.04
CA GLU A 49 1.81 -6.09 -3.14
C GLU A 49 2.21 -7.36 -3.90
N GLY A 50 3.08 -7.24 -4.90
CA GLY A 50 3.62 -8.40 -5.60
C GLY A 50 4.46 -9.31 -4.70
N ALA A 51 5.30 -8.71 -3.85
CA ALA A 51 6.06 -9.44 -2.84
C ALA A 51 5.15 -10.12 -1.80
N ALA A 52 4.02 -9.47 -1.44
CA ALA A 52 3.03 -10.06 -0.54
C ALA A 52 2.40 -11.33 -1.13
N ILE A 53 2.09 -11.35 -2.43
CA ILE A 53 1.66 -12.58 -3.12
C ILE A 53 2.75 -13.67 -2.99
N GLY A 54 4.00 -13.34 -3.27
CA GLY A 54 5.12 -14.27 -3.12
C GLY A 54 5.25 -14.85 -1.70
N HIS A 55 5.02 -14.02 -0.66
CA HIS A 55 5.02 -14.50 0.73
C HIS A 55 3.94 -15.54 0.98
N VAL A 56 2.71 -15.32 0.50
CA VAL A 56 1.61 -16.31 0.66
C VAL A 56 1.87 -17.56 -0.16
N VAL A 57 2.43 -17.45 -1.36
CA VAL A 57 2.85 -18.62 -2.14
C VAL A 57 3.85 -19.46 -1.34
N GLY A 58 4.90 -18.85 -0.79
CA GLY A 58 5.87 -19.56 0.06
C GLY A 58 5.24 -20.18 1.30
N TYR A 59 4.29 -19.47 1.94
CA TYR A 59 3.55 -20.01 3.08
C TYR A 59 2.71 -21.22 2.70
N TYR A 60 1.94 -21.15 1.61
CA TYR A 60 1.13 -22.25 1.13
C TYR A 60 1.97 -23.48 0.77
N LEU A 61 3.03 -23.31 -0.01
CA LEU A 61 3.92 -24.40 -0.41
C LEU A 61 4.59 -25.10 0.77
N SER A 62 4.79 -24.40 1.88
CA SER A 62 5.43 -24.98 3.08
C SER A 62 4.45 -25.57 4.09
N THR A 63 3.17 -25.19 4.06
CA THR A 63 2.19 -25.53 5.12
C THR A 63 0.88 -26.12 4.63
N ASP A 64 0.58 -26.05 3.34
CA ASP A 64 -0.73 -26.34 2.72
C ASP A 64 -1.89 -25.51 3.33
N LYS A 65 -1.59 -24.38 3.98
CA LYS A 65 -2.58 -23.49 4.58
C LYS A 65 -2.80 -22.24 3.74
N VAL A 66 -4.07 -21.81 3.64
CA VAL A 66 -4.44 -20.56 2.99
C VAL A 66 -3.99 -19.37 3.82
N GLY A 67 -3.26 -18.45 3.22
CA GLY A 67 -2.89 -17.17 3.82
C GLY A 67 -3.71 -16.00 3.27
N VAL A 68 -3.60 -14.85 3.91
CA VAL A 68 -4.28 -13.60 3.51
C VAL A 68 -3.26 -12.57 3.06
N VAL A 69 -3.46 -12.04 1.86
CA VAL A 69 -2.78 -10.81 1.38
C VAL A 69 -3.73 -9.65 1.55
N TYR A 70 -3.33 -8.64 2.32
CA TYR A 70 -4.11 -7.41 2.43
C TYR A 70 -3.47 -6.27 1.64
N MET A 71 -4.31 -5.44 1.00
CA MET A 71 -3.85 -4.31 0.21
C MET A 71 -4.94 -3.27 -0.01
N GLN A 72 -4.56 -2.06 -0.41
CA GLN A 72 -5.47 -1.12 -1.02
C GLN A 72 -5.78 -1.57 -2.46
N ASN A 73 -6.97 -1.27 -2.97
CA ASN A 73 -7.32 -1.62 -4.35
C ASN A 73 -6.35 -1.07 -5.41
N SER A 74 -5.67 0.05 -5.15
CA SER A 74 -4.61 0.57 -6.03
C SER A 74 -3.41 -0.39 -6.14
N GLY A 75 -3.16 -1.20 -5.12
CA GLY A 75 -2.09 -2.19 -5.09
C GLY A 75 -2.30 -3.38 -6.01
N LEU A 76 -3.54 -3.59 -6.50
CA LEU A 76 -3.80 -4.63 -7.51
C LEU A 76 -2.90 -4.48 -8.75
N GLY A 77 -2.55 -3.24 -9.14
CA GLY A 77 -1.62 -3.02 -10.25
C GLY A 77 -0.27 -3.72 -10.07
N ASN A 78 0.27 -3.72 -8.85
CA ASN A 78 1.52 -4.40 -8.51
C ASN A 78 1.35 -5.92 -8.36
N ALA A 79 0.13 -6.38 -8.12
CA ALA A 79 -0.19 -7.78 -7.88
C ALA A 79 -0.64 -8.54 -9.15
N VAL A 80 -1.04 -7.85 -10.23
CA VAL A 80 -1.56 -8.49 -11.45
C VAL A 80 -0.62 -9.56 -11.97
N ASN A 81 0.66 -9.25 -12.15
CA ASN A 81 1.61 -10.24 -12.68
C ASN A 81 1.72 -11.49 -11.78
N PRO A 82 2.03 -11.42 -10.48
CA PRO A 82 2.10 -12.63 -9.67
C PRO A 82 0.74 -13.33 -9.46
N LEU A 83 -0.38 -12.63 -9.56
CA LEU A 83 -1.70 -13.27 -9.53
C LEU A 83 -1.94 -14.12 -10.78
N THR A 84 -1.57 -13.63 -11.96
CA THR A 84 -1.84 -14.30 -13.26
C THR A 84 -0.74 -15.26 -13.68
N SER A 85 0.52 -15.07 -13.26
CA SER A 85 1.66 -15.87 -13.72
C SER A 85 2.28 -16.75 -12.63
N LEU A 86 1.74 -16.70 -11.40
CA LEU A 86 2.21 -17.50 -10.28
C LEU A 86 1.04 -18.17 -9.53
N ALA A 87 0.00 -17.41 -9.12
CA ALA A 87 -1.07 -17.94 -8.28
C ALA A 87 -2.26 -18.53 -9.05
N ASP A 88 -2.40 -18.20 -10.32
CA ASP A 88 -3.49 -18.65 -11.18
C ASP A 88 -3.57 -20.18 -11.27
N SER A 89 -4.81 -20.72 -11.39
CA SER A 89 -5.07 -22.15 -11.51
C SER A 89 -4.42 -22.81 -12.74
N ASP A 90 -4.25 -22.05 -13.84
CA ASP A 90 -3.59 -22.53 -15.05
C ASP A 90 -2.05 -22.58 -14.92
N VAL A 91 -1.48 -22.07 -13.80
CA VAL A 91 -0.03 -22.02 -13.57
C VAL A 91 0.35 -22.92 -12.39
N PHE A 92 0.28 -22.44 -11.15
CA PHE A 92 0.61 -23.22 -9.96
C PHE A 92 -0.59 -23.49 -9.05
N GLY A 93 -1.70 -22.83 -9.28
CA GLY A 93 -2.94 -23.06 -8.55
C GLY A 93 -2.81 -22.79 -7.04
N ILE A 94 -2.41 -21.59 -6.66
CA ILE A 94 -2.15 -21.27 -5.24
C ILE A 94 -3.36 -20.61 -4.60
N PRO A 95 -4.10 -21.31 -3.73
CA PRO A 95 -5.24 -20.76 -3.02
C PRO A 95 -4.79 -19.71 -1.99
N MET A 96 -5.40 -18.52 -2.07
CA MET A 96 -5.18 -17.44 -1.10
C MET A 96 -6.39 -16.55 -0.99
N LEU A 97 -6.47 -15.76 0.08
CA LEU A 97 -7.46 -14.71 0.23
C LEU A 97 -6.81 -13.34 0.02
N LEU A 98 -7.47 -12.48 -0.77
CA LEU A 98 -7.05 -11.11 -1.02
C LEU A 98 -7.99 -10.18 -0.25
N MET A 99 -7.58 -9.62 0.88
CA MET A 99 -8.35 -8.62 1.62
C MET A 99 -8.07 -7.24 1.04
N ILE A 100 -9.01 -6.70 0.26
CA ILE A 100 -8.81 -5.48 -0.52
C ILE A 100 -9.65 -4.33 0.03
N GLY A 101 -8.98 -3.29 0.52
CA GLY A 101 -9.62 -2.04 0.92
C GLY A 101 -10.10 -1.25 -0.30
N TRP A 102 -11.42 -0.97 -0.38
CA TRP A 102 -12.03 -0.29 -1.52
C TRP A 102 -11.96 1.23 -1.39
N ARG A 103 -10.88 1.84 -1.87
CA ARG A 103 -10.80 3.30 -2.05
C ARG A 103 -11.49 3.70 -3.33
N GLY A 104 -12.14 4.87 -3.29
CA GLY A 104 -12.85 5.42 -4.45
C GLY A 104 -14.11 4.63 -4.85
N GLU A 105 -14.78 3.98 -3.89
CA GLU A 105 -16.06 3.29 -4.11
C GLU A 105 -17.04 4.22 -4.85
N PRO A 106 -17.68 3.77 -5.95
CA PRO A 106 -18.63 4.58 -6.70
C PRO A 106 -19.74 5.14 -5.80
N GLY A 107 -20.06 6.43 -5.96
CA GLY A 107 -21.06 7.10 -5.15
C GLY A 107 -20.58 7.60 -3.77
N LYS A 108 -19.33 7.30 -3.41
CA LYS A 108 -18.71 7.83 -2.18
C LYS A 108 -17.70 8.93 -2.49
N ASN A 109 -17.54 9.86 -1.56
CA ASN A 109 -16.53 10.91 -1.71
C ASN A 109 -15.16 10.38 -1.30
N ASP A 110 -14.18 10.50 -2.21
CA ASP A 110 -12.78 10.14 -1.98
C ASP A 110 -11.86 11.04 -2.81
N ALA A 111 -10.56 11.00 -2.51
CA ALA A 111 -9.56 11.80 -3.20
C ALA A 111 -9.45 11.43 -4.70
N PRO A 112 -9.10 12.38 -5.58
CA PRO A 112 -9.12 12.20 -7.04
C PRO A 112 -8.35 10.97 -7.53
N GLN A 113 -7.19 10.68 -6.95
CA GLN A 113 -6.32 9.55 -7.32
C GLN A 113 -6.97 8.18 -7.09
N HIS A 114 -8.00 8.08 -6.25
CA HIS A 114 -8.69 6.81 -5.97
C HIS A 114 -9.91 6.58 -6.88
N LYS A 115 -10.45 7.65 -7.51
CA LYS A 115 -11.71 7.57 -8.27
C LYS A 115 -11.68 6.57 -9.42
N LYS A 116 -10.56 6.53 -10.17
CA LYS A 116 -10.43 5.61 -11.31
C LYS A 116 -10.36 4.18 -10.81
N MET A 117 -9.46 3.91 -9.85
CA MET A 117 -9.24 2.56 -9.33
C MET A 117 -10.48 2.02 -8.59
N GLY A 118 -11.21 2.89 -7.89
CA GLY A 118 -12.48 2.51 -7.25
C GLY A 118 -13.53 1.99 -8.23
N LYS A 119 -13.58 2.55 -9.45
CA LYS A 119 -14.51 2.11 -10.51
C LYS A 119 -14.05 0.83 -11.22
N VAL A 120 -12.73 0.63 -11.38
CA VAL A 120 -12.21 -0.46 -12.20
C VAL A 120 -11.85 -1.71 -11.40
N MET A 121 -11.81 -1.65 -10.07
CA MET A 121 -11.40 -2.77 -9.22
C MET A 121 -12.21 -4.06 -9.48
N LEU A 122 -13.53 -3.99 -9.37
CA LEU A 122 -14.37 -5.18 -9.61
C LEU A 122 -14.27 -5.68 -11.04
N PRO A 123 -14.43 -4.84 -12.09
CA PRO A 123 -14.17 -5.26 -13.47
C PRO A 123 -12.76 -5.87 -13.69
N LEU A 124 -11.75 -5.38 -12.98
CA LEU A 124 -10.40 -5.94 -13.07
C LEU A 124 -10.34 -7.35 -12.48
N LEU A 125 -10.97 -7.58 -11.33
CA LEU A 125 -11.08 -8.91 -10.73
C LEU A 125 -11.84 -9.87 -11.65
N ASP A 126 -12.94 -9.41 -12.29
CA ASP A 126 -13.70 -10.18 -13.27
C ASP A 126 -12.82 -10.60 -14.46
N VAL A 127 -12.05 -9.65 -15.03
CA VAL A 127 -11.14 -9.92 -16.17
C VAL A 127 -10.01 -10.88 -15.78
N LEU A 128 -9.52 -10.80 -14.52
CA LEU A 128 -8.50 -11.72 -14.01
C LEU A 128 -9.07 -13.08 -13.59
N GLY A 129 -10.38 -13.30 -13.70
CA GLY A 129 -11.02 -14.53 -13.26
C GLY A 129 -10.97 -14.77 -11.75
N ILE A 130 -10.74 -13.72 -10.95
CA ILE A 130 -10.64 -13.80 -9.49
C ILE A 130 -12.02 -13.59 -8.87
N PRO A 131 -12.63 -14.62 -8.27
CA PRO A 131 -13.91 -14.48 -7.57
C PRO A 131 -13.76 -13.53 -6.37
N TYR A 132 -14.85 -12.83 -6.03
CA TYR A 132 -14.82 -11.92 -4.90
C TYR A 132 -16.13 -11.90 -4.11
N GLU A 133 -16.02 -11.54 -2.85
CA GLU A 133 -17.12 -11.25 -1.92
C GLU A 133 -16.97 -9.85 -1.36
N ILE A 134 -18.05 -9.07 -1.33
CA ILE A 134 -18.05 -7.78 -0.64
C ILE A 134 -18.49 -8.05 0.80
N LEU A 135 -17.57 -7.92 1.74
CA LEU A 135 -17.82 -8.24 3.14
C LEU A 135 -18.91 -7.34 3.74
N ASN A 136 -19.80 -7.95 4.48
CA ASN A 136 -20.82 -7.30 5.30
C ASN A 136 -20.84 -7.83 6.73
N ASP A 137 -21.46 -7.11 7.66
CA ASP A 137 -21.42 -7.42 9.08
C ASP A 137 -22.18 -8.71 9.42
N GLU A 138 -23.25 -9.02 8.70
CA GLU A 138 -24.18 -10.11 9.02
C GLU A 138 -23.62 -11.46 8.58
N ASP A 139 -23.06 -11.51 7.35
CA ASP A 139 -22.65 -12.75 6.70
C ASP A 139 -21.13 -12.98 6.70
N MET A 140 -20.33 -12.06 7.28
CA MET A 140 -18.86 -12.08 7.23
C MET A 140 -18.26 -13.46 7.53
N SER A 141 -18.79 -14.15 8.55
CA SER A 141 -18.27 -15.45 8.96
C SER A 141 -18.45 -16.51 7.89
N GLU A 142 -19.59 -16.51 7.23
CA GLU A 142 -19.89 -17.43 6.13
C GLU A 142 -19.18 -17.02 4.85
N GLN A 143 -19.10 -15.72 4.55
CA GLN A 143 -18.36 -15.21 3.40
C GLN A 143 -16.87 -15.60 3.45
N ILE A 144 -16.20 -15.46 4.61
CA ILE A 144 -14.79 -15.86 4.77
C ILE A 144 -14.62 -17.37 4.62
N LYS A 145 -15.52 -18.15 5.22
CA LYS A 145 -15.51 -19.62 5.10
C LYS A 145 -15.67 -20.04 3.64
N ASN A 146 -16.69 -19.54 2.96
CA ASN A 146 -16.99 -19.88 1.57
C ASN A 146 -15.87 -19.44 0.62
N ALA A 147 -15.29 -18.26 0.84
CA ALA A 147 -14.15 -17.77 0.08
C ALA A 147 -12.92 -18.69 0.21
N LYS A 148 -12.62 -19.14 1.45
CA LYS A 148 -11.53 -20.09 1.67
C LYS A 148 -11.82 -21.45 1.01
N GLU A 149 -13.02 -21.99 1.16
CA GLU A 149 -13.42 -23.27 0.57
C GLU A 149 -13.35 -23.19 -0.96
N LYS A 150 -13.82 -22.07 -1.55
CA LYS A 150 -13.74 -21.81 -2.98
C LYS A 150 -12.29 -21.72 -3.44
N ALA A 151 -11.44 -20.98 -2.74
CA ALA A 151 -10.03 -20.85 -3.07
C ALA A 151 -9.34 -22.23 -3.13
N LYS A 152 -9.57 -23.09 -2.13
CA LYS A 152 -9.00 -24.45 -2.10
C LYS A 152 -9.60 -25.40 -3.12
N LYS A 153 -10.89 -25.24 -3.44
CA LYS A 153 -11.58 -26.13 -4.39
C LYS A 153 -11.19 -25.84 -5.84
N GLU A 154 -10.98 -24.57 -6.14
CA GLU A 154 -10.72 -24.09 -7.50
C GLU A 154 -9.23 -23.75 -7.72
N ASP A 155 -8.38 -23.98 -6.70
CA ASP A 155 -6.94 -23.67 -6.70
C ASP A 155 -6.65 -22.25 -7.22
N THR A 156 -7.38 -21.26 -6.68
CA THR A 156 -7.35 -19.87 -7.15
C THR A 156 -7.38 -18.86 -6.02
N PRO A 157 -6.83 -17.66 -6.20
CA PRO A 157 -7.09 -16.53 -5.28
C PRO A 157 -8.57 -16.16 -5.24
N VAL A 158 -9.09 -15.77 -4.05
CA VAL A 158 -10.44 -15.23 -3.86
C VAL A 158 -10.34 -13.90 -3.13
N ALA A 159 -11.03 -12.86 -3.61
CA ALA A 159 -10.96 -11.54 -3.00
C ALA A 159 -12.08 -11.29 -1.98
N LEU A 160 -11.72 -10.70 -0.85
CA LEU A 160 -12.61 -10.19 0.20
C LEU A 160 -12.54 -8.66 0.15
N ILE A 161 -13.60 -8.03 -0.33
CA ILE A 161 -13.65 -6.58 -0.54
C ILE A 161 -14.15 -5.90 0.73
N VAL A 162 -13.33 -5.00 1.26
CA VAL A 162 -13.61 -4.26 2.50
C VAL A 162 -13.97 -2.81 2.18
N LYS A 163 -15.18 -2.40 2.53
CA LYS A 163 -15.65 -1.01 2.37
C LYS A 163 -15.21 -0.13 3.53
N LYS A 164 -15.14 1.17 3.27
CA LYS A 164 -14.88 2.17 4.32
C LYS A 164 -15.91 2.06 5.45
N GLY A 165 -15.42 1.98 6.69
CA GLY A 165 -16.26 1.84 7.88
C GLY A 165 -16.74 0.43 8.17
N PHE A 166 -16.16 -0.59 7.56
CA PHE A 166 -16.40 -1.99 7.89
C PHE A 166 -15.91 -2.32 9.31
N PHE A 167 -14.67 -1.91 9.64
CA PHE A 167 -14.12 -2.10 10.98
C PHE A 167 -14.61 -1.05 11.97
N SER A 168 -14.88 -1.47 13.20
CA SER A 168 -14.99 -0.56 14.35
C SER A 168 -13.61 -0.02 14.72
N GLY A 169 -13.58 1.14 15.40
CA GLY A 169 -12.32 1.78 15.77
C GLY A 169 -11.44 0.87 16.64
N TYR A 170 -10.16 0.76 16.27
CA TYR A 170 -9.13 0.11 17.07
C TYR A 170 -8.05 1.14 17.43
N ILE A 171 -7.73 1.24 18.71
CA ILE A 171 -6.68 2.14 19.22
C ILE A 171 -5.39 1.33 19.33
N ALA A 172 -4.44 1.63 18.44
CA ALA A 172 -3.12 0.99 18.47
C ALA A 172 -2.40 1.26 19.80
N LYS A 173 -1.70 0.25 20.29
CA LYS A 173 -0.80 0.40 21.43
C LYS A 173 0.29 1.40 21.06
N LYS A 174 0.53 2.40 21.92
CA LYS A 174 1.67 3.32 21.73
C LYS A 174 2.96 2.50 21.84
N LYS A 175 3.75 2.46 20.77
CA LYS A 175 5.15 2.06 20.88
C LYS A 175 5.90 3.30 21.36
N GLU A 176 6.49 3.25 22.55
CA GLU A 176 7.46 4.24 22.98
C GLU A 176 8.68 4.10 22.05
N GLY A 177 8.90 5.11 21.25
CA GLY A 177 10.10 5.23 20.43
C GLY A 177 10.83 6.50 20.89
N ASP A 178 12.15 6.42 21.03
CA ASP A 178 12.97 7.59 21.23
C ASP A 178 12.82 8.52 20.02
N ILE A 179 12.36 9.75 20.25
CA ILE A 179 12.37 10.79 19.21
C ILE A 179 13.83 11.25 19.12
N LEU A 180 14.54 10.68 18.15
CA LEU A 180 15.92 11.05 17.87
C LEU A 180 15.95 12.06 16.72
N GLY A 181 16.25 13.33 17.03
CA GLY A 181 16.46 14.38 16.05
C GLY A 181 15.19 15.10 15.57
N LEU A 182 15.23 15.59 14.33
CA LEU A 182 14.15 16.36 13.71
C LEU A 182 12.95 15.49 13.38
N CYS A 183 11.74 15.99 13.60
CA CYS A 183 10.57 15.36 13.01
C CYS A 183 10.53 15.62 11.49
N ARG A 184 9.71 14.85 10.76
CA ARG A 184 9.63 14.93 9.29
C ARG A 184 9.31 16.35 8.80
N GLU A 185 8.36 17.02 9.44
CA GLU A 185 7.94 18.38 9.08
C GLU A 185 9.10 19.37 9.26
N GLU A 186 9.81 19.29 10.39
CA GLU A 186 10.99 20.13 10.66
C GLU A 186 12.13 19.88 9.65
N ALA A 187 12.34 18.63 9.24
CA ALA A 187 13.31 18.28 8.22
C ALA A 187 12.96 18.92 6.86
N ILE A 188 11.69 18.82 6.44
CA ILE A 188 11.19 19.46 5.21
C ILE A 188 11.41 20.98 5.28
N HIS A 189 11.02 21.63 6.40
CA HIS A 189 11.19 23.07 6.59
C HIS A 189 12.65 23.48 6.48
N THR A 190 13.53 22.75 7.18
CA THR A 190 14.98 23.03 7.19
C THR A 190 15.58 22.99 5.81
N VAL A 191 15.21 22.02 4.99
CA VAL A 191 15.72 21.93 3.61
C VAL A 191 15.14 23.02 2.72
N VAL A 192 13.82 23.24 2.79
CA VAL A 192 13.13 24.26 1.97
C VAL A 192 13.63 25.67 2.29
N ASP A 193 14.03 25.97 3.53
CA ASP A 193 14.58 27.26 3.93
C ASP A 193 15.96 27.56 3.32
N THR A 194 16.65 26.56 2.77
CA THR A 194 17.89 26.74 2.03
C THR A 194 17.69 27.11 0.56
N PHE A 195 16.45 27.05 0.04
CA PHE A 195 16.14 27.26 -1.36
C PHE A 195 16.19 28.74 -1.74
N ASN A 196 16.68 29.02 -2.94
CA ASN A 196 16.71 30.36 -3.51
C ASN A 196 15.54 30.63 -4.48
N GLY A 197 14.66 29.64 -4.66
CA GLY A 197 13.46 29.73 -5.50
C GLY A 197 13.64 29.22 -6.93
N ASP A 198 14.79 28.62 -7.26
CA ASP A 198 15.06 28.05 -8.60
C ASP A 198 15.08 26.52 -8.63
N GLU A 199 15.00 25.89 -7.48
CA GLU A 199 14.99 24.45 -7.29
C GLU A 199 13.68 23.82 -7.81
N ILE A 200 13.80 22.63 -8.38
CA ILE A 200 12.65 21.75 -8.69
C ILE A 200 12.48 20.77 -7.55
N VAL A 201 11.25 20.60 -7.07
CA VAL A 201 10.96 19.72 -5.95
C VAL A 201 9.98 18.63 -6.37
N VAL A 202 10.31 17.39 -6.09
CA VAL A 202 9.40 16.25 -6.19
C VAL A 202 9.15 15.72 -4.79
N ALA A 203 7.89 15.54 -4.41
CA ALA A 203 7.53 15.02 -3.09
C ALA A 203 6.65 13.78 -3.24
N THR A 204 6.99 12.73 -2.48
CA THR A 204 6.21 11.48 -2.49
C THR A 204 4.80 11.66 -1.92
N THR A 205 3.92 10.71 -2.20
CA THR A 205 2.51 10.76 -1.78
C THR A 205 2.33 10.81 -0.26
N GLY A 206 1.22 11.34 0.17
CA GLY A 206 0.77 11.29 1.56
C GLY A 206 1.13 12.55 2.36
N LYS A 207 1.68 12.36 3.56
CA LYS A 207 1.93 13.49 4.48
C LYS A 207 3.07 14.39 3.98
N ILE A 208 4.10 13.84 3.35
CA ILE A 208 5.26 14.60 2.85
C ILE A 208 4.81 15.67 1.87
N SER A 209 4.05 15.31 0.83
CA SER A 209 3.52 16.27 -0.14
C SER A 209 2.60 17.31 0.51
N ARG A 210 1.81 16.92 1.52
CA ARG A 210 0.91 17.83 2.22
C ARG A 210 1.69 18.84 3.06
N GLU A 211 2.61 18.37 3.89
CA GLU A 211 3.43 19.22 4.76
C GLU A 211 4.27 20.21 3.95
N LEU A 212 4.88 19.77 2.84
CA LEU A 212 5.57 20.66 1.90
C LEU A 212 4.64 21.72 1.33
N SER A 213 3.46 21.33 0.85
CA SER A 213 2.49 22.25 0.26
C SER A 213 1.98 23.27 1.28
N GLU A 214 1.65 22.84 2.49
CA GLU A 214 1.19 23.70 3.59
C GLU A 214 2.30 24.70 4.01
N TYR A 215 3.55 24.23 4.06
CA TYR A 215 4.70 25.09 4.38
C TYR A 215 4.94 26.17 3.32
N ARG A 216 4.94 25.79 2.03
CA ARG A 216 5.03 26.75 0.91
C ARG A 216 3.92 27.82 0.98
N GLN A 217 2.69 27.36 1.22
CA GLN A 217 1.53 28.27 1.33
C GLN A 217 1.67 29.24 2.51
N ALA A 218 2.08 28.75 3.68
CA ALA A 218 2.29 29.59 4.87
C ALA A 218 3.35 30.68 4.67
N ARG A 219 4.36 30.41 3.81
CA ARG A 219 5.42 31.35 3.46
C ARG A 219 5.11 32.22 2.23
N GLY A 220 3.93 32.09 1.64
CA GLY A 220 3.56 32.81 0.41
C GLY A 220 4.45 32.46 -0.79
N GLN A 221 5.08 31.27 -0.79
CA GLN A 221 5.91 30.78 -1.87
C GLN A 221 5.07 30.17 -3.00
N LYS A 222 5.57 30.21 -4.23
CA LYS A 222 4.92 29.59 -5.38
C LYS A 222 5.11 28.07 -5.37
N HIS A 223 4.21 27.35 -6.04
CA HIS A 223 4.22 25.89 -6.22
C HIS A 223 4.55 25.47 -7.66
N ASP A 224 4.94 26.41 -8.51
CA ASP A 224 5.11 26.21 -9.96
C ASP A 224 6.29 25.30 -10.34
N LYS A 225 7.20 25.06 -9.39
CA LYS A 225 8.34 24.14 -9.53
C LYS A 225 8.24 22.90 -8.66
N ASP A 226 7.12 22.72 -7.96
CA ASP A 226 6.89 21.58 -7.11
C ASP A 226 5.98 20.56 -7.80
N PHE A 227 6.36 19.29 -7.77
CA PHE A 227 5.54 18.18 -8.22
C PHE A 227 5.14 17.30 -7.04
N TYR A 228 3.89 17.43 -6.61
CA TYR A 228 3.29 16.67 -5.52
C TYR A 228 2.72 15.37 -6.06
N VAL A 229 3.39 14.26 -5.79
CA VAL A 229 2.91 12.92 -6.20
C VAL A 229 1.78 12.51 -5.29
N VAL A 230 0.53 12.61 -5.75
CA VAL A 230 -0.66 12.33 -4.93
C VAL A 230 -1.06 10.85 -4.88
N GLY A 231 -0.55 10.05 -5.77
CA GLY A 231 -0.75 8.60 -5.87
C GLY A 231 0.52 7.92 -6.39
N SER A 232 0.42 6.69 -6.92
CA SER A 232 1.57 5.99 -7.51
C SER A 232 2.79 5.94 -6.58
N MET A 233 2.57 5.46 -5.35
CA MET A 233 3.59 5.36 -4.30
C MET A 233 4.83 4.60 -4.82
N GLY A 234 6.02 5.11 -4.52
CA GLY A 234 7.29 4.52 -4.93
C GLY A 234 7.82 4.97 -6.30
N HIS A 235 7.11 5.86 -7.04
CA HIS A 235 7.57 6.34 -8.35
C HIS A 235 8.17 7.75 -8.32
N ALA A 236 8.11 8.46 -7.20
CA ALA A 236 8.65 9.81 -7.07
C ALA A 236 10.15 9.86 -7.39
N CYS A 237 10.91 8.86 -6.96
CA CYS A 237 12.36 8.77 -7.21
C CYS A 237 12.69 8.63 -8.70
N ALA A 238 11.94 7.86 -9.48
CA ALA A 238 12.12 7.75 -10.93
C ALA A 238 11.80 9.08 -11.64
N ILE A 239 10.74 9.76 -11.21
CA ILE A 239 10.34 11.07 -11.74
C ILE A 239 11.46 12.12 -11.47
N ALA A 240 11.94 12.19 -10.23
CA ALA A 240 12.98 13.13 -9.85
C ALA A 240 14.30 12.87 -10.58
N MET A 241 14.69 11.61 -10.74
CA MET A 241 15.87 11.20 -11.51
C MET A 241 15.79 11.69 -12.95
N GLU A 242 14.67 11.43 -13.62
CA GLU A 242 14.53 11.83 -15.03
C GLU A 242 14.54 13.37 -15.18
N ILE A 243 13.87 14.10 -14.28
CA ILE A 243 13.94 15.55 -14.26
C ILE A 243 15.39 16.03 -14.09
N ALA A 244 16.15 15.43 -13.17
CA ALA A 244 17.54 15.80 -12.95
C ALA A 244 18.42 15.54 -14.17
N CYS A 245 18.25 14.42 -14.85
CA CYS A 245 18.95 14.10 -16.08
C CYS A 245 18.64 15.09 -17.22
N GLN A 246 17.37 15.52 -17.36
CA GLN A 246 16.95 16.43 -18.43
C GLN A 246 17.21 17.91 -18.12
N ARG A 247 17.46 18.25 -16.88
CA ARG A 247 17.69 19.62 -16.41
C ARG A 247 18.97 19.72 -15.57
N PRO A 248 20.14 19.38 -16.13
CA PRO A 248 21.39 19.30 -15.38
C PRO A 248 21.81 20.65 -14.76
N GLU A 249 21.28 21.77 -15.27
CA GLU A 249 21.51 23.11 -14.73
C GLU A 249 20.65 23.46 -13.50
N LYS A 250 19.65 22.59 -13.14
CA LYS A 250 18.76 22.82 -12.02
C LYS A 250 19.04 21.84 -10.89
N LYS A 251 18.99 22.31 -9.66
CA LYS A 251 18.95 21.41 -8.50
C LYS A 251 17.57 20.78 -8.39
N VAL A 252 17.52 19.46 -8.28
CA VAL A 252 16.29 18.70 -8.10
C VAL A 252 16.31 18.06 -6.72
N TYR A 253 15.31 18.38 -5.90
CA TYR A 253 15.14 17.80 -4.58
C TYR A 253 14.00 16.81 -4.59
N LEU A 254 14.25 15.61 -4.09
CA LEU A 254 13.27 14.58 -3.88
C LEU A 254 13.05 14.39 -2.37
N PHE A 255 11.85 14.72 -1.90
CA PHE A 255 11.40 14.30 -0.56
C PHE A 255 10.68 12.96 -0.69
N ASP A 256 11.36 11.89 -0.26
CA ASP A 256 10.82 10.54 -0.34
C ASP A 256 10.42 10.02 1.04
N GLY A 257 9.56 9.04 1.08
CA GLY A 257 9.13 8.36 2.30
C GLY A 257 9.70 6.94 2.35
N ASP A 258 9.97 6.46 3.55
CA ASP A 258 10.50 5.12 3.81
C ASP A 258 9.70 4.01 3.11
N GLY A 259 8.38 4.03 3.24
CA GLY A 259 7.51 3.05 2.58
C GLY A 259 7.49 3.19 1.06
N ALA A 260 7.57 4.42 0.52
CA ALA A 260 7.63 4.66 -0.92
C ALA A 260 8.96 4.17 -1.50
N LEU A 261 10.07 4.48 -0.84
CA LEU A 261 11.40 4.00 -1.21
C LEU A 261 11.46 2.46 -1.21
N MET A 262 10.96 1.81 -0.15
CA MET A 262 10.95 0.35 -0.05
C MET A 262 10.11 -0.31 -1.14
N MET A 263 9.00 0.30 -1.55
CA MET A 263 8.08 -0.28 -2.54
C MET A 263 8.75 -0.54 -3.89
N HIS A 264 9.67 0.35 -4.30
CA HIS A 264 10.40 0.25 -5.57
C HIS A 264 11.90 0.50 -5.39
N THR A 265 12.52 -0.06 -4.36
CA THR A 265 13.95 0.11 -4.03
C THR A 265 14.88 -0.17 -5.22
N GLY A 266 14.50 -1.04 -6.17
CA GLY A 266 15.25 -1.29 -7.39
C GLY A 266 15.54 -0.03 -8.21
N THR A 267 14.73 1.02 -8.11
CA THR A 267 14.96 2.31 -8.77
C THR A 267 16.24 2.99 -8.26
N MET A 268 16.69 2.69 -7.04
CA MET A 268 17.96 3.22 -6.50
C MET A 268 19.17 2.74 -7.31
N ALA A 269 19.13 1.51 -7.82
CA ALA A 269 20.18 1.01 -8.71
C ALA A 269 20.22 1.80 -10.04
N THR A 270 19.04 2.16 -10.56
CA THR A 270 18.94 3.00 -11.76
C THR A 270 19.48 4.41 -11.51
N ILE A 271 19.10 5.03 -10.37
CA ILE A 271 19.62 6.33 -9.96
C ILE A 271 21.16 6.28 -9.83
N GLY A 272 21.68 5.24 -9.15
CA GLY A 272 23.12 5.07 -9.01
C GLY A 272 23.87 4.85 -10.32
N TYR A 273 23.24 4.21 -11.31
CA TYR A 273 23.81 4.00 -12.63
C TYR A 273 23.91 5.31 -13.43
N TYR A 274 22.85 6.10 -13.47
CA TYR A 274 22.84 7.38 -14.18
C TYR A 274 23.51 8.52 -13.40
N ALA A 275 23.51 8.40 -12.07
CA ALA A 275 24.19 9.29 -11.11
C ALA A 275 24.06 10.81 -11.42
N PRO A 276 22.86 11.37 -11.56
CA PRO A 276 22.72 12.80 -11.84
C PRO A 276 23.21 13.62 -10.62
N GLU A 277 24.28 14.39 -10.81
CA GLU A 277 24.96 15.15 -9.74
C GLU A 277 24.08 16.24 -9.10
N ASN A 278 23.02 16.64 -9.77
CA ASN A 278 22.07 17.67 -9.35
C ASN A 278 20.83 17.13 -8.65
N LEU A 279 20.74 15.81 -8.38
CA LEU A 279 19.66 15.16 -7.63
C LEU A 279 20.02 15.05 -6.14
N PHE A 280 19.18 15.61 -5.31
CA PHE A 280 19.25 15.51 -3.84
C PHE A 280 18.07 14.66 -3.36
N HIS A 281 18.34 13.41 -3.02
CA HIS A 281 17.35 12.45 -2.51
C HIS A 281 17.38 12.47 -0.97
N ILE A 282 16.26 12.84 -0.33
CA ILE A 282 16.12 13.09 1.11
C ILE A 282 14.99 12.23 1.68
#